data_52d674c161be006904a004c54ca59bca
#
_entry.id   52d674c161be006904a004c54ca59bca
#
_cell.length_a   1.000
_cell.length_b   1.000
_cell.length_c   1.000
_cell.angle_alpha   90.00
_cell.angle_beta   90.00
_cell.angle_gamma   90.00
#
_symmetry.space_group_name_H-M   'P 1'
#
loop_
_entity.id
_entity.type
_entity.pdbx_description
1 polymer ?
#
loop_
_entity_poly.entity_id
_entity_poly.type
_entity_poly.pdbx_seq_one_letter_code
_entity_poly.pdbx_strand_id
1 'polypeptide(L)' 'MEDQDLRERIRKLVHEEHELFQQEAQGAATYAMRERMREVEEYLDQCWDLLRQRRAKRIAGLDPESASVRDVETVEHYDQ' A
#
# COMPACT_ATOMS: atom_id res chain seq x y z
N MET A 1 13.23 5.43 -4.08
CA MET A 1 12.09 5.08 -4.96
C MET A 1 11.39 6.35 -5.40
N GLU A 2 11.28 6.54 -6.69
CA GLU A 2 10.60 7.70 -7.27
C GLU A 2 9.08 7.61 -7.04
N ASP A 3 8.41 8.76 -7.03
CA ASP A 3 6.93 8.79 -6.90
C ASP A 3 6.24 7.98 -7.99
N GLN A 4 6.78 8.03 -9.22
CA GLN A 4 6.20 7.29 -10.33
C GLN A 4 6.29 5.78 -10.10
N ASP A 5 7.42 5.30 -9.61
CA ASP A 5 7.61 3.88 -9.28
C ASP A 5 6.66 3.44 -8.18
N LEU A 6 6.49 4.30 -7.18
CA LEU A 6 5.60 4.04 -6.06
C LEU A 6 4.14 3.97 -6.52
N ARG A 7 3.72 4.90 -7.38
CA ARG A 7 2.37 4.90 -7.93
C ARG A 7 2.11 3.69 -8.82
N GLU A 8 3.11 3.26 -9.57
CA GLU A 8 2.98 2.06 -10.40
C GLU A 8 2.82 0.82 -9.53
N ARG A 9 3.58 0.74 -8.43
CA ARG A 9 3.43 -0.35 -7.46
C ARG A 9 2.03 -0.37 -6.86
N ILE A 10 1.52 0.81 -6.49
CA ILE A 10 0.15 0.94 -5.97
C ILE A 10 -0.86 0.44 -7.00
N ARG A 11 -0.72 0.84 -8.27
CA ARG A 11 -1.65 0.38 -9.32
C ARG A 11 -1.66 -1.13 -9.45
N LYS A 12 -0.49 -1.77 -9.40
CA LYS A 12 -0.40 -3.24 -9.49
C LYS A 12 -1.08 -3.90 -8.29
N LEU A 13 -0.88 -3.37 -7.09
CA LEU A 13 -1.51 -3.91 -5.88
C LEU A 13 -3.02 -3.71 -5.90
N VAL A 14 -3.50 -2.55 -6.36
CA VAL A 14 -4.93 -2.29 -6.50
C VAL A 14 -5.56 -3.26 -7.49
N HIS A 15 -4.88 -3.54 -8.60
CA HIS A 15 -5.36 -4.50 -9.59
C HIS A 15 -5.47 -5.91 -8.98
N GLU A 16 -4.47 -6.33 -8.23
CA GLU A 16 -4.49 -7.62 -7.55
C GLU A 16 -5.62 -7.69 -6.53
N GLU A 17 -5.80 -6.63 -5.75
CA GLU A 17 -6.88 -6.53 -4.76
C GLU A 17 -8.24 -6.70 -5.45
N HIS A 18 -8.44 -6.03 -6.57
CA HIS A 18 -9.69 -6.11 -7.32
C HIS A 18 -9.96 -7.54 -7.81
N GLU A 19 -8.95 -8.22 -8.34
CA GLU A 19 -9.08 -9.60 -8.79
C GLU A 19 -9.44 -10.54 -7.64
N LEU A 20 -8.81 -10.35 -6.47
CA LEU A 20 -9.08 -11.17 -5.30
C LEU A 20 -10.51 -10.96 -4.79
N PHE A 21 -11.00 -9.71 -4.79
CA PHE A 21 -12.38 -9.42 -4.44
C PHE A 21 -13.37 -10.06 -5.39
N GLN A 22 -13.08 -10.05 -6.69
CA GLN A 22 -13.96 -10.69 -7.67
C GLN A 22 -14.02 -12.21 -7.45
N GLN A 23 -12.90 -12.85 -7.16
CA GLN A 23 -12.86 -14.27 -6.88
C GLN A 23 -13.64 -14.63 -5.61
N GLU A 24 -13.52 -13.81 -4.58
CA GLU A 24 -14.29 -13.99 -3.36
C GLU A 24 -15.80 -13.86 -3.62
N ALA A 25 -16.19 -12.87 -4.39
CA ALA A 25 -17.59 -12.65 -4.75
C ALA A 25 -18.19 -13.83 -5.53
N GLN A 26 -17.36 -14.57 -6.26
CA GLN A 26 -17.77 -15.75 -7.01
C GLN A 26 -17.76 -17.03 -6.16
N GLY A 27 -17.45 -16.91 -4.87
CA GLY A 27 -17.38 -18.05 -3.96
C GLY A 27 -16.14 -18.90 -4.11
N ALA A 28 -15.13 -18.40 -4.83
CA ALA A 28 -13.89 -19.14 -5.10
C ALA A 28 -12.78 -18.84 -4.09
N ALA A 29 -13.07 -18.10 -3.00
CA ALA A 29 -12.06 -17.68 -2.05
C ALA A 29 -11.56 -18.86 -1.22
N THR A 30 -10.23 -19.06 -1.21
CA THR A 30 -9.54 -20.02 -0.35
C THR A 30 -8.90 -19.28 0.82
N TYR A 31 -8.44 -20.03 1.81
CA TYR A 31 -7.68 -19.45 2.91
C TYR A 31 -6.45 -18.68 2.40
N ALA A 32 -5.71 -19.28 1.46
CA ALA A 32 -4.51 -18.65 0.88
C ALA A 32 -4.84 -17.34 0.19
N MET A 33 -5.97 -17.29 -0.51
CA MET A 33 -6.41 -16.05 -1.19
C MET A 33 -6.77 -14.95 -0.20
N ARG A 34 -7.43 -15.30 0.91
CA ARG A 34 -7.76 -14.33 1.96
C ARG A 34 -6.52 -13.79 2.64
N GLU A 35 -5.54 -14.67 2.88
CA GLU A 35 -4.25 -14.25 3.43
C GLU A 35 -3.53 -13.29 2.47
N ARG A 36 -3.54 -13.60 1.18
CA ARG A 36 -2.93 -12.72 0.18
C ARG A 36 -3.65 -11.36 0.12
N MET A 37 -4.98 -11.37 0.21
CA MET A 37 -5.76 -10.14 0.23
C MET A 37 -5.34 -9.24 1.41
N ARG A 38 -5.17 -9.83 2.59
CA ARG A 38 -4.72 -9.10 3.78
C ARG A 38 -3.32 -8.51 3.55
N GLU A 39 -2.41 -9.29 2.98
CA GLU A 39 -1.06 -8.81 2.66
C GLU A 39 -1.09 -7.64 1.67
N VAL A 40 -1.90 -7.73 0.63
CA VAL A 40 -2.04 -6.68 -0.37
C VAL A 40 -2.55 -5.40 0.28
N GLU A 41 -3.55 -5.49 1.15
CA GLU A 41 -4.07 -4.34 1.87
C GLU A 41 -3.00 -3.69 2.76
N GLU A 42 -2.20 -4.50 3.45
CA GLU A 42 -1.10 -4.00 4.29
C GLU A 42 -0.03 -3.31 3.43
N TYR A 43 0.34 -3.88 2.30
CA TYR A 43 1.31 -3.29 1.39
C TYR A 43 0.78 -1.98 0.80
N LEU A 44 -0.50 -1.93 0.46
CA LEU A 44 -1.12 -0.69 -0.03
C LEU A 44 -1.05 0.41 1.02
N ASP A 45 -1.37 0.10 2.26
CA ASP A 45 -1.30 1.06 3.36
C ASP A 45 0.12 1.61 3.53
N GLN A 46 1.13 0.73 3.44
CA GLN A 46 2.53 1.13 3.51
C GLN A 46 2.92 2.03 2.33
N CYS A 47 2.45 1.70 1.14
CA CYS A 47 2.72 2.50 -0.07
C CYS A 47 2.09 3.89 0.02
N TRP A 48 0.84 3.97 0.46
CA TRP A 48 0.16 5.25 0.65
C TRP A 48 0.83 6.09 1.72
N ASP A 49 1.25 5.46 2.82
CA ASP A 49 1.98 6.13 3.88
C ASP A 49 3.29 6.72 3.35
N LEU A 50 4.04 5.94 2.58
CA LEU A 50 5.30 6.42 2.00
C LEU A 50 5.07 7.59 1.05
N LEU A 51 4.02 7.52 0.24
CA LEU A 51 3.67 8.62 -0.67
C LEU A 51 3.35 9.90 0.11
N ARG A 52 2.60 9.78 1.20
CA ARG A 52 2.30 10.93 2.07
C ARG A 52 3.56 11.51 2.69
N GLN A 53 4.48 10.66 3.16
CA GLN A 53 5.76 11.10 3.70
C GLN A 53 6.56 11.88 2.68
N ARG A 54 6.66 11.36 1.45
CA ARG A 54 7.41 12.00 0.37
C ARG A 54 6.82 13.38 0.03
N ARG A 55 5.50 13.46 -0.02
CA ARG A 55 4.80 14.72 -0.27
C ARG A 55 5.06 15.74 0.85
N ALA A 56 4.98 15.29 2.10
CA ALA A 56 5.24 16.15 3.25
C ALA A 56 6.68 16.69 3.24
N LYS A 57 7.64 15.83 2.87
CA LYS A 57 9.04 16.23 2.74
C LYS A 57 9.21 17.35 1.69
N ARG A 58 8.61 17.17 0.52
CA ARG A 58 8.69 18.18 -0.53
C ARG A 58 8.11 19.53 -0.09
N ILE A 59 6.95 19.51 0.56
CA ILE A 59 6.30 20.71 1.07
C ILE A 59 7.19 21.42 2.09
N ALA A 60 7.89 20.66 2.93
CA ALA A 60 8.79 21.21 3.94
C ALA A 60 10.17 21.60 3.39
N GLY A 61 10.41 21.41 2.09
CA GLY A 61 11.71 21.70 1.48
C GLY A 61 12.78 20.66 1.78
N LEU A 62 12.36 19.46 2.22
CA LEU A 62 13.28 18.38 2.55
C LEU A 62 13.36 17.38 1.39
N ASP A 63 14.36 16.51 1.43
CA ASP A 63 14.55 15.49 0.39
C ASP A 63 13.51 14.38 0.52
N PRO A 64 12.66 14.16 -0.50
CA PRO A 64 11.68 13.06 -0.48
C PRO A 64 12.33 11.68 -0.34
N GLU A 65 13.55 11.52 -0.84
CA GLU A 65 14.27 10.25 -0.74
C GLU A 65 14.64 9.88 0.70
N SER A 66 14.56 10.84 1.64
CA SER A 66 14.78 10.55 3.05
C SER A 66 13.58 9.86 3.72
N ALA A 67 12.43 9.80 3.05
CA ALA A 67 11.28 9.04 3.53
C ALA A 67 11.53 7.55 3.38
N SER A 68 11.05 6.76 4.33
CA SER A 68 11.23 5.31 4.31
C SER A 68 9.94 4.59 4.66
N VAL A 69 9.84 3.34 4.21
CA VAL A 69 8.70 2.48 4.51
C VAL A 69 8.64 2.26 6.02
N ARG A 70 7.47 2.54 6.61
CA ARG A 70 7.22 2.26 8.03
C ARG A 70 6.56 0.88 8.15
N ASP A 71 6.71 0.26 9.32
CA ASP A 71 6.13 -1.07 9.52
C ASP A 71 4.60 -1.01 9.52
N VAL A 72 3.98 -2.16 9.30
CA VAL A 72 2.53 -2.29 9.18
C VAL A 72 1.83 -1.81 10.44
N GLU A 73 2.34 -2.16 11.61
CA GLU A 73 1.73 -1.78 12.86
C GLU A 73 1.69 -0.25 13.04
N THR A 74 2.79 0.43 12.71
CA THR A 74 2.86 1.88 12.77
C THR A 74 1.84 2.52 11.82
N VAL A 75 1.75 2.01 10.60
CA VAL A 75 0.84 2.54 9.58
C VAL A 75 -0.61 2.31 9.97
N GLU A 76 -0.95 1.12 10.49
CA GLU A 76 -2.32 0.78 10.90
C GLU A 76 -2.82 1.65 12.04
N HIS A 77 -1.93 2.14 12.89
CA HIS A 77 -2.30 2.97 14.03
C HIS A 77 -2.16 4.47 13.77
N TYR A 78 -1.80 4.86 12.56
CA TYR A 78 -1.51 6.25 12.22
C TYR A 78 -2.72 7.18 12.40
N ASP A 79 -3.92 6.68 12.11
CA ASP A 79 -5.16 7.48 12.13
C ASP A 79 -5.92 7.42 13.46
N GLN A 80 -5.31 6.90 14.50
CA GLN A 80 -5.96 6.78 15.81
C GLN A 80 -5.62 7.90 16.78
#